data_07535ff13fdf7fd649736ea787bb7b7a
#
_entry.id   07535ff13fdf7fd649736ea787bb7b7a
#
_cell.length_a   1.000
_cell.length_b   1.000
_cell.length_c   1.000
_cell.angle_alpha   90.00
_cell.angle_beta   90.00
_cell.angle_gamma   90.00
#
_symmetry.space_group_name_H-M   'P 1'
#
loop_
_entity.id
_entity.type
_entity.pdbx_description
1 polymer ?
#
loop_
_entity_poly.entity_id
_entity_poly.type
_entity_poly.pdbx_seq_one_letter_code
_entity_poly.pdbx_strand_id
1 'polypeptide(L)'
;MNPTARKLTALSLAAVMGLGLAACSGGSGNGDATGTASPTPGTTAEPTSYADQIVVGITAEPKYIEPNAPGMGPAEVQVSQQIFEGLVRTGDDGSIEPVLATDWTISDDGLTYTFNLVQGVKFSNGEDVEPSDWVWSFYRARDYETSNYRYIAEAIDTVEATDEQVVITLTEPNAAFLAELGCFNMVLGDQSYAESMSDEEYLKNPVGTGPYMLK
;
A
#
# COMPACT_ATOMS: atom_id res chain seq x y z
N MET A 1 -19.56 36.32 -40.26
CA MET A 1 -19.75 37.55 -39.43
C MET A 1 -18.98 37.37 -38.13
N ASN A 2 -18.19 38.36 -37.78
CA ASN A 2 -16.97 38.42 -36.99
C ASN A 2 -17.02 37.88 -35.55
N PRO A 3 -15.91 37.29 -35.08
CA PRO A 3 -15.65 36.97 -33.65
C PRO A 3 -14.99 38.14 -32.93
N THR A 4 -15.47 38.48 -31.75
CA THR A 4 -14.84 39.48 -30.87
C THR A 4 -13.94 38.78 -29.85
N ALA A 5 -12.63 38.95 -30.04
CA ALA A 5 -11.61 38.62 -29.09
C ALA A 5 -11.62 39.65 -27.91
N ARG A 6 -11.67 39.13 -26.68
CA ARG A 6 -11.36 39.93 -25.48
C ARG A 6 -9.98 39.54 -24.95
N LYS A 7 -9.04 40.48 -25.10
CA LYS A 7 -7.73 40.51 -24.45
C LYS A 7 -7.92 40.91 -22.99
N LEU A 8 -7.45 40.11 -22.04
CA LEU A 8 -7.25 40.50 -20.67
C LEU A 8 -5.78 40.74 -20.41
N THR A 9 -5.50 41.97 -20.04
CA THR A 9 -4.18 42.55 -19.74
C THR A 9 -3.72 42.09 -18.35
N ALA A 10 -2.49 41.59 -18.26
CA ALA A 10 -1.83 41.29 -16.99
C ALA A 10 -1.39 42.62 -16.32
N LEU A 11 -1.72 42.75 -15.07
CA LEU A 11 -1.24 43.83 -14.20
C LEU A 11 -0.25 43.24 -13.19
N SER A 12 1.04 43.53 -13.42
CA SER A 12 2.13 43.23 -12.51
C SER A 12 2.16 44.30 -11.39
N LEU A 13 2.15 43.85 -10.13
CA LEU A 13 2.42 44.71 -8.99
C LEU A 13 3.65 44.20 -8.25
N ALA A 14 4.76 44.90 -8.44
CA ALA A 14 5.97 44.77 -7.66
C ALA A 14 5.85 45.64 -6.39
N ALA A 15 6.03 45.04 -5.22
CA ALA A 15 6.22 45.79 -3.97
C ALA A 15 7.53 45.36 -3.32
N VAL A 16 8.48 46.28 -3.36
CA VAL A 16 9.75 46.29 -2.61
C VAL A 16 9.53 47.05 -1.32
N MET A 17 9.90 46.46 -0.18
CA MET A 17 10.21 47.13 1.11
C MET A 17 10.96 46.11 1.95
N GLY A 18 12.10 46.33 2.50
CA GLY A 18 12.73 47.50 3.07
C GLY A 18 13.37 47.02 4.37
N LEU A 19 14.67 47.27 4.51
CA LEU A 19 15.58 46.95 5.62
C LEU A 19 15.04 47.23 7.00
N GLY A 20 15.38 46.37 7.97
CA GLY A 20 15.36 46.64 9.38
C GLY A 20 16.48 45.90 10.10
N LEU A 21 17.70 46.50 10.16
CA LEU A 21 18.74 46.12 11.10
C LEU A 21 18.37 46.67 12.50
N ALA A 22 18.34 45.81 13.48
CA ALA A 22 18.45 46.18 14.89
C ALA A 22 19.48 45.27 15.56
N ALA A 23 20.65 45.81 15.77
CA ALA A 23 21.66 45.29 16.68
C ALA A 23 21.29 45.73 18.10
N CYS A 24 21.30 44.80 19.05
CA CYS A 24 21.48 45.11 20.48
C CYS A 24 22.44 44.09 21.08
N SER A 25 23.50 44.64 21.58
CA SER A 25 24.57 44.01 22.32
C SER A 25 24.20 43.85 23.80
N GLY A 26 24.75 42.78 24.41
CA GLY A 26 25.16 42.80 25.83
C GLY A 26 24.29 41.96 26.76
N GLY A 27 24.93 40.97 27.37
CA GLY A 27 24.40 40.27 28.56
C GLY A 27 24.97 38.85 28.73
N SER A 28 26.02 38.75 29.54
CA SER A 28 26.63 37.49 30.01
C SER A 28 25.63 36.68 30.84
N GLY A 29 25.47 35.41 30.54
CA GLY A 29 24.67 34.49 31.34
C GLY A 29 24.80 33.05 30.83
N ASN A 30 25.47 32.23 31.63
CA ASN A 30 25.64 30.79 31.44
C ASN A 30 24.25 30.10 31.38
N GLY A 31 23.95 29.40 30.34
CA GLY A 31 22.74 28.59 30.22
C GLY A 31 22.82 27.71 28.98
N ASP A 32 22.83 26.44 29.20
CA ASP A 32 22.80 25.36 28.23
C ASP A 32 21.71 25.60 27.17
N ALA A 33 22.12 25.94 25.96
CA ALA A 33 21.19 26.14 24.85
C ALA A 33 21.32 24.95 23.89
N THR A 34 20.35 24.04 23.96
CA THR A 34 20.06 23.10 22.89
C THR A 34 19.71 23.88 21.61
N GLY A 35 20.72 24.02 20.76
CA GLY A 35 20.56 24.69 19.46
C GLY A 35 19.74 23.84 18.52
N THR A 36 18.53 24.30 18.23
CA THR A 36 17.73 23.80 17.11
C THR A 36 18.38 24.28 15.81
N ALA A 37 19.22 23.44 15.22
CA ALA A 37 19.74 23.69 13.87
C ALA A 37 18.64 23.50 12.86
N SER A 38 18.29 24.59 12.13
CA SER A 38 17.42 24.54 10.96
C SER A 38 18.11 23.71 9.86
N PRO A 39 17.46 22.73 9.24
CA PRO A 39 18.12 21.91 8.21
C PRO A 39 18.38 22.76 6.96
N THR A 40 19.63 22.83 6.56
CA THR A 40 20.06 23.34 5.24
C THR A 40 19.67 22.34 4.17
N PRO A 41 19.01 22.72 3.06
CA PRO A 41 18.72 21.77 1.97
C PRO A 41 20.03 21.44 1.23
N GLY A 42 20.40 20.17 1.23
CA GLY A 42 21.42 19.66 0.31
C GLY A 42 22.59 18.90 0.91
N THR A 43 22.34 17.88 1.73
CA THR A 43 23.26 16.76 1.88
C THR A 43 22.43 15.55 2.31
N THR A 44 22.12 14.67 1.37
CA THR A 44 21.57 13.35 1.67
C THR A 44 22.74 12.53 2.25
N ALA A 45 23.00 12.71 3.55
CA ALA A 45 23.85 11.76 4.27
C ALA A 45 22.97 10.51 4.48
N GLU A 46 23.40 9.39 3.91
CA GLU A 46 22.81 8.11 4.29
C GLU A 46 22.92 7.93 5.80
N PRO A 47 21.85 7.46 6.48
CA PRO A 47 21.91 7.25 7.91
C PRO A 47 22.98 6.22 8.23
N THR A 48 23.93 6.59 9.09
CA THR A 48 25.07 5.74 9.49
C THR A 48 24.68 4.67 10.52
N SER A 49 23.44 4.69 11.01
CA SER A 49 22.86 3.66 11.88
C SER A 49 21.34 3.65 11.75
N TYR A 50 20.75 2.46 11.82
CA TYR A 50 19.30 2.24 11.89
C TYR A 50 18.94 1.87 13.33
N ALA A 51 17.72 2.18 13.74
CA ALA A 51 17.18 1.73 15.01
C ALA A 51 16.92 0.20 14.94
N ASP A 52 17.31 -0.53 15.96
CA ASP A 52 17.05 -1.97 16.04
C ASP A 52 15.55 -2.29 16.27
N GLN A 53 14.80 -1.28 16.69
CA GLN A 53 13.37 -1.40 16.99
C GLN A 53 12.64 -0.10 16.66
N ILE A 54 11.47 -0.26 16.06
CA ILE A 54 10.50 0.81 15.87
C ILE A 54 9.25 0.47 16.70
N VAL A 55 8.76 1.43 17.49
CA VAL A 55 7.53 1.28 18.26
C VAL A 55 6.46 2.17 17.62
N VAL A 56 5.39 1.55 17.14
CA VAL A 56 4.25 2.23 16.53
C VAL A 56 3.04 2.11 17.45
N GLY A 57 2.47 3.24 17.86
CA GLY A 57 1.21 3.26 18.60
C GLY A 57 0.02 3.10 17.64
N ILE A 58 -0.86 2.17 17.96
CA ILE A 58 -2.12 1.95 17.24
C ILE A 58 -3.31 2.23 18.15
N THR A 59 -4.49 2.48 17.56
CA THR A 59 -5.68 2.95 18.28
C THR A 59 -6.37 1.88 19.12
N ALA A 60 -6.17 0.61 18.78
CA ALA A 60 -6.76 -0.55 19.47
C ALA A 60 -5.85 -1.78 19.25
N GLU A 61 -6.01 -2.80 20.08
CA GLU A 61 -5.42 -4.11 19.86
C GLU A 61 -6.15 -4.82 18.71
N PRO A 62 -5.44 -5.27 17.65
CA PRO A 62 -6.06 -5.99 16.54
C PRO A 62 -6.62 -7.33 17.01
N LYS A 63 -7.87 -7.62 16.67
CA LYS A 63 -8.49 -8.90 16.99
C LYS A 63 -8.05 -10.00 16.03
N TYR A 64 -7.91 -9.63 14.78
CA TYR A 64 -7.47 -10.48 13.67
C TYR A 64 -6.42 -9.75 12.85
N ILE A 65 -5.60 -10.48 12.14
CA ILE A 65 -4.54 -9.92 11.30
C ILE A 65 -4.78 -10.26 9.82
N GLU A 66 -5.44 -11.39 9.54
CA GLU A 66 -5.77 -11.80 8.18
C GLU A 66 -6.77 -10.81 7.54
N PRO A 67 -6.49 -10.29 6.33
CA PRO A 67 -7.22 -9.15 5.74
C PRO A 67 -8.69 -9.38 5.46
N ASN A 68 -9.11 -10.63 5.23
CA ASN A 68 -10.49 -10.99 4.95
C ASN A 68 -11.29 -11.36 6.22
N ALA A 69 -10.66 -11.22 7.41
CA ALA A 69 -11.32 -11.48 8.69
C ALA A 69 -12.54 -10.58 8.92
N PRO A 70 -13.53 -11.05 9.70
CA PRO A 70 -14.68 -10.23 10.03
C PRO A 70 -14.30 -9.06 10.94
N GLY A 71 -14.89 -7.89 10.69
CA GLY A 71 -14.75 -6.73 11.57
C GLY A 71 -13.39 -6.02 11.47
N MET A 72 -12.70 -6.17 10.36
CA MET A 72 -11.47 -5.42 10.07
C MET A 72 -11.71 -3.91 10.22
N GLY A 73 -10.92 -3.27 11.06
CA GLY A 73 -10.93 -1.84 11.30
C GLY A 73 -9.54 -1.23 11.08
N PRO A 74 -9.36 0.07 11.38
CA PRO A 74 -8.08 0.75 11.10
C PRO A 74 -6.86 0.14 11.77
N ALA A 75 -6.98 -0.42 12.96
CA ALA A 75 -5.87 -1.05 13.68
C ALA A 75 -5.44 -2.36 13.02
N GLU A 76 -6.42 -3.20 12.65
CA GLU A 76 -6.21 -4.45 11.93
C GLU A 76 -5.56 -4.20 10.56
N VAL A 77 -6.11 -3.26 9.78
CA VAL A 77 -5.60 -2.89 8.45
C VAL A 77 -4.16 -2.39 8.52
N GLN A 78 -3.82 -1.52 9.50
CA GLN A 78 -2.45 -1.01 9.67
C GLN A 78 -1.43 -2.12 9.91
N VAL A 79 -1.77 -3.14 10.68
CA VAL A 79 -0.87 -4.27 10.94
C VAL A 79 -0.82 -5.20 9.74
N SER A 80 -1.99 -5.55 9.19
CA SER A 80 -2.13 -6.43 8.03
C SER A 80 -1.30 -5.97 6.83
N GLN A 81 -1.33 -4.68 6.50
CA GLN A 81 -0.56 -4.08 5.41
C GLN A 81 0.97 -4.16 5.58
N GLN A 82 1.47 -4.50 6.76
CA GLN A 82 2.91 -4.74 6.98
C GLN A 82 3.30 -6.20 6.72
N ILE A 83 2.34 -7.10 6.69
CA ILE A 83 2.54 -8.55 6.60
C ILE A 83 2.23 -9.07 5.20
N PHE A 84 1.26 -8.47 4.53
CA PHE A 84 0.77 -8.92 3.24
C PHE A 84 1.10 -7.94 2.11
N GLU A 85 1.29 -8.50 0.93
CA GLU A 85 1.40 -7.77 -0.32
C GLU A 85 0.41 -8.32 -1.35
N GLY A 86 -0.01 -7.45 -2.28
CA GLY A 86 -0.85 -7.81 -3.42
C GLY A 86 -0.08 -7.73 -4.74
N LEU A 87 -0.77 -7.93 -5.85
CA LEU A 87 -0.21 -7.73 -7.19
C LEU A 87 0.27 -6.29 -7.40
N VAL A 88 -0.53 -5.34 -6.96
CA VAL A 88 -0.32 -3.90 -7.09
C VAL A 88 -0.68 -3.19 -5.80
N ARG A 89 -0.28 -1.93 -5.69
CA ARG A 89 -0.73 -1.02 -4.63
C ARG A 89 -1.13 0.33 -5.21
N THR A 90 -1.88 1.09 -4.44
CA THR A 90 -2.17 2.49 -4.76
C THR A 90 -1.12 3.39 -4.11
N GLY A 91 -0.42 4.17 -4.93
CA GLY A 91 0.55 5.17 -4.47
C GLY A 91 -0.12 6.39 -3.84
N ASP A 92 0.67 7.25 -3.20
CA ASP A 92 0.18 8.46 -2.51
C ASP A 92 -0.47 9.48 -3.46
N ASP A 93 -0.11 9.46 -4.73
CA ASP A 93 -0.68 10.30 -5.80
C ASP A 93 -1.89 9.65 -6.50
N GLY A 94 -2.30 8.46 -6.06
CA GLY A 94 -3.38 7.67 -6.65
C GLY A 94 -2.97 6.85 -7.87
N SER A 95 -1.69 6.81 -8.21
CA SER A 95 -1.19 5.91 -9.26
C SER A 95 -1.23 4.45 -8.81
N ILE A 96 -1.33 3.54 -9.77
CA ILE A 96 -1.20 2.11 -9.48
C ILE A 96 0.27 1.72 -9.69
N GLU A 97 0.86 1.20 -8.63
CA GLU A 97 2.25 0.78 -8.60
C GLU A 97 2.36 -0.75 -8.54
N PRO A 98 3.30 -1.36 -9.29
CA PRO A 98 3.56 -2.79 -9.22
C PRO A 98 4.18 -3.17 -7.86
N VAL A 99 3.82 -4.37 -7.34
CA VAL A 99 4.38 -4.96 -6.10
C VAL A 99 4.81 -6.39 -6.37
N LEU A 100 3.89 -7.37 -6.33
CA LEU A 100 4.19 -8.77 -6.70
C LEU A 100 3.95 -9.03 -8.19
N ALA A 101 3.33 -8.10 -8.91
CA ALA A 101 3.37 -8.05 -10.37
C ALA A 101 4.51 -7.14 -10.83
N THR A 102 5.14 -7.45 -11.98
CA THR A 102 6.10 -6.57 -12.66
C THR A 102 5.42 -5.59 -13.60
N ASP A 103 4.38 -6.05 -14.24
CA ASP A 103 3.52 -5.32 -15.19
C ASP A 103 2.21 -6.07 -15.42
N TRP A 104 1.29 -5.47 -16.17
CA TRP A 104 0.02 -6.09 -16.53
C TRP A 104 -0.51 -5.62 -17.87
N THR A 105 -1.42 -6.39 -18.44
CA THR A 105 -2.21 -6.04 -19.62
C THR A 105 -3.69 -6.22 -19.33
N ILE A 106 -4.51 -5.44 -20.02
CA ILE A 106 -5.98 -5.50 -19.94
C ILE A 106 -6.49 -5.78 -21.35
N SER A 107 -7.42 -6.74 -21.50
CA SER A 107 -8.06 -7.01 -22.78
C SER A 107 -8.91 -5.84 -23.27
N ASP A 108 -9.12 -5.75 -24.58
CA ASP A 108 -9.86 -4.66 -25.21
C ASP A 108 -11.32 -4.52 -24.71
N ASP A 109 -11.91 -5.62 -24.27
CA ASP A 109 -13.25 -5.67 -23.67
C ASP A 109 -13.27 -5.32 -22.17
N GLY A 110 -12.09 -5.15 -21.55
CA GLY A 110 -11.97 -4.80 -20.14
C GLY A 110 -12.30 -5.92 -19.16
N LEU A 111 -12.41 -7.17 -19.65
CA LEU A 111 -12.79 -8.30 -18.81
C LEU A 111 -11.61 -9.08 -18.27
N THR A 112 -10.49 -9.17 -19.01
CA THR A 112 -9.35 -10.01 -18.64
C THR A 112 -8.14 -9.16 -18.26
N TYR A 113 -7.59 -9.43 -17.10
CA TYR A 113 -6.37 -8.81 -16.57
C TYR A 113 -5.29 -9.86 -16.45
N THR A 114 -4.16 -9.67 -17.15
CA THR A 114 -3.01 -10.58 -17.10
C THR A 114 -1.86 -9.88 -16.42
N PHE A 115 -1.38 -10.40 -15.32
CA PHE A 115 -0.27 -9.88 -14.53
C PHE A 115 0.95 -10.77 -14.70
N ASN A 116 2.10 -10.20 -15.04
CA ASN A 116 3.39 -10.89 -14.99
C ASN A 116 3.94 -10.82 -13.56
N LEU A 117 4.40 -11.93 -13.01
CA LEU A 117 4.78 -12.05 -11.60
C LEU A 117 6.27 -11.79 -11.37
N VAL A 118 6.59 -11.20 -10.22
CA VAL A 118 7.93 -11.19 -9.66
C VAL A 118 8.32 -12.62 -9.28
N GLN A 119 9.52 -13.04 -9.71
CA GLN A 119 9.98 -14.41 -9.49
C GLN A 119 10.78 -14.57 -8.19
N GLY A 120 10.69 -15.75 -7.58
CA GLY A 120 11.46 -16.11 -6.38
C GLY A 120 10.95 -15.46 -5.09
N VAL A 121 9.71 -15.03 -5.07
CA VAL A 121 9.04 -14.53 -3.86
C VAL A 121 8.82 -15.67 -2.88
N LYS A 122 9.03 -15.40 -1.60
CA LYS A 122 8.79 -16.35 -0.51
C LYS A 122 7.87 -15.74 0.54
N PHE A 123 7.10 -16.60 1.17
CA PHE A 123 6.40 -16.25 2.39
C PHE A 123 7.36 -16.06 3.57
N SER A 124 6.91 -15.38 4.60
CA SER A 124 7.72 -15.10 5.80
C SER A 124 8.10 -16.36 6.61
N ASN A 125 7.42 -17.48 6.39
CA ASN A 125 7.78 -18.81 6.94
C ASN A 125 8.86 -19.52 6.12
N GLY A 126 9.26 -18.97 4.95
CA GLY A 126 10.30 -19.48 4.07
C GLY A 126 9.81 -20.37 2.92
N GLU A 127 8.52 -20.70 2.88
CA GLU A 127 7.90 -21.44 1.77
C GLU A 127 7.90 -20.60 0.49
N ASP A 128 7.97 -21.27 -0.65
CA ASP A 128 7.86 -20.64 -1.96
C ASP A 128 6.38 -20.32 -2.27
N VAL A 129 6.15 -19.25 -3.02
CA VAL A 129 4.82 -18.92 -3.52
C VAL A 129 4.47 -19.88 -4.68
N GLU A 130 3.33 -20.54 -4.55
CA GLU A 130 2.80 -21.45 -5.55
C GLU A 130 1.64 -20.81 -6.33
N PRO A 131 1.36 -21.25 -7.58
CA PRO A 131 0.22 -20.74 -8.34
C PRO A 131 -1.13 -20.89 -7.62
N SER A 132 -1.28 -21.94 -6.84
CA SER A 132 -2.49 -22.19 -6.03
C SER A 132 -2.76 -21.14 -4.98
N ASP A 133 -1.71 -20.52 -4.42
CA ASP A 133 -1.84 -19.47 -3.42
C ASP A 133 -2.55 -18.23 -3.99
N TRP A 134 -2.25 -17.88 -5.24
CA TRP A 134 -2.93 -16.79 -5.94
C TRP A 134 -4.41 -17.08 -6.15
N VAL A 135 -4.73 -18.27 -6.65
CA VAL A 135 -6.11 -18.69 -6.89
C VAL A 135 -6.90 -18.71 -5.59
N TRP A 136 -6.33 -19.34 -4.56
CA TRP A 136 -6.92 -19.41 -3.23
C TRP A 136 -7.15 -18.02 -2.62
N SER A 137 -6.16 -17.13 -2.69
CA SER A 137 -6.22 -15.81 -2.09
C SER A 137 -7.35 -14.96 -2.67
N PHE A 138 -7.49 -14.93 -4.00
CA PHE A 138 -8.55 -14.16 -4.64
C PHE A 138 -9.94 -14.77 -4.39
N TYR A 139 -10.06 -16.10 -4.39
CA TYR A 139 -11.33 -16.73 -4.03
C TYR A 139 -11.66 -16.55 -2.56
N ARG A 140 -10.66 -16.56 -1.67
CA ARG A 140 -10.87 -16.21 -0.27
C ARG A 140 -11.40 -14.78 -0.12
N ALA A 141 -10.82 -13.82 -0.82
CA ALA A 141 -11.29 -12.44 -0.79
C ALA A 141 -12.74 -12.30 -1.30
N ARG A 142 -13.13 -13.07 -2.33
CA ARG A 142 -14.46 -13.04 -2.92
C ARG A 142 -15.51 -13.81 -2.10
N ASP A 143 -15.14 -15.00 -1.63
CA ASP A 143 -16.11 -16.00 -1.16
C ASP A 143 -16.18 -16.11 0.36
N TYR A 144 -15.25 -15.48 1.12
CA TYR A 144 -15.24 -15.57 2.58
C TYR A 144 -16.43 -14.81 3.18
N GLU A 145 -17.48 -15.54 3.54
CA GLU A 145 -18.81 -15.02 3.87
C GLU A 145 -18.84 -13.96 4.96
N THR A 146 -17.92 -14.04 5.93
CA THR A 146 -17.89 -13.13 7.08
C THR A 146 -17.04 -11.88 6.84
N SER A 147 -16.35 -11.78 5.71
CA SER A 147 -15.58 -10.59 5.34
C SER A 147 -16.51 -9.41 5.02
N ASN A 148 -16.25 -8.28 5.65
CA ASN A 148 -16.98 -7.03 5.36
C ASN A 148 -16.57 -6.40 4.02
N TYR A 149 -15.46 -6.86 3.42
CA TYR A 149 -14.84 -6.28 2.22
C TYR A 149 -14.92 -7.20 0.98
N ARG A 150 -15.63 -8.32 1.08
CA ARG A 150 -15.80 -9.26 -0.05
C ARG A 150 -16.36 -8.61 -1.31
N TYR A 151 -17.15 -7.54 -1.17
CA TYR A 151 -17.74 -6.80 -2.28
C TYR A 151 -16.67 -6.23 -3.24
N ILE A 152 -15.42 -6.01 -2.78
CA ILE A 152 -14.31 -5.54 -3.60
C ILE A 152 -13.91 -6.59 -4.64
N ALA A 153 -14.00 -7.87 -4.28
CA ALA A 153 -13.65 -8.99 -5.13
C ALA A 153 -14.85 -9.61 -5.89
N GLU A 154 -16.07 -9.11 -5.69
CA GLU A 154 -17.29 -9.70 -6.29
C GLU A 154 -17.30 -9.68 -7.83
N ALA A 155 -16.56 -8.76 -8.45
CA ALA A 155 -16.43 -8.71 -9.90
C ALA A 155 -15.61 -9.88 -10.49
N ILE A 156 -14.82 -10.59 -9.68
CA ILE A 156 -13.98 -11.70 -10.13
C ILE A 156 -14.85 -12.90 -10.48
N ASP A 157 -14.79 -13.36 -11.73
CA ASP A 157 -15.38 -14.60 -12.20
C ASP A 157 -14.40 -15.76 -12.01
N THR A 158 -13.24 -15.70 -12.69
CA THR A 158 -12.21 -16.73 -12.61
C THR A 158 -10.82 -16.16 -12.33
N VAL A 159 -10.00 -16.97 -11.67
CA VAL A 159 -8.57 -16.71 -11.47
C VAL A 159 -7.81 -17.93 -11.92
N GLU A 160 -6.85 -17.75 -12.82
CA GLU A 160 -5.90 -18.77 -13.26
C GLU A 160 -4.49 -18.28 -12.95
N ALA A 161 -3.63 -19.15 -12.48
CA ALA A 161 -2.24 -18.82 -12.17
C ALA A 161 -1.26 -19.87 -12.67
N THR A 162 -0.07 -19.38 -13.01
CA THR A 162 1.14 -20.16 -13.30
C THR A 162 2.28 -19.56 -12.50
N ASP A 163 3.48 -20.14 -12.54
CA ASP A 163 4.67 -19.59 -11.90
C ASP A 163 5.02 -18.17 -12.41
N GLU A 164 4.61 -17.83 -13.63
CA GLU A 164 4.98 -16.57 -14.28
C GLU A 164 3.85 -15.56 -14.30
N GLN A 165 2.58 -15.98 -14.24
CA GLN A 165 1.44 -15.11 -14.49
C GLN A 165 0.22 -15.44 -13.62
N VAL A 166 -0.54 -14.39 -13.31
CA VAL A 166 -1.92 -14.49 -12.83
C VAL A 166 -2.85 -13.86 -13.85
N VAL A 167 -3.91 -14.57 -14.21
CA VAL A 167 -4.97 -14.11 -15.11
C VAL A 167 -6.27 -14.04 -14.33
N ILE A 168 -6.85 -12.84 -14.26
CA ILE A 168 -8.13 -12.60 -13.58
C ILE A 168 -9.16 -12.23 -14.65
N THR A 169 -10.27 -12.95 -14.71
CA THR A 169 -11.40 -12.64 -15.56
C THR A 169 -12.55 -12.10 -14.71
N LEU A 170 -13.18 -11.03 -15.16
CA LEU A 170 -14.31 -10.38 -14.50
C LEU A 170 -15.64 -10.83 -15.09
N THR A 171 -16.71 -10.77 -14.29
CA THR A 171 -18.09 -11.00 -14.73
C THR A 171 -18.60 -9.89 -15.63
N GLU A 172 -18.12 -8.67 -15.44
CA GLU A 172 -18.44 -7.47 -16.23
C GLU A 172 -17.25 -6.49 -16.21
N PRO A 173 -17.13 -5.61 -17.22
CA PRO A 173 -16.01 -4.65 -17.25
C PRO A 173 -16.07 -3.70 -16.05
N ASN A 174 -14.95 -3.56 -15.33
CA ASN A 174 -14.82 -2.69 -14.18
C ASN A 174 -13.59 -1.79 -14.30
N ALA A 175 -13.81 -0.52 -14.63
CA ALA A 175 -12.71 0.46 -14.79
C ALA A 175 -11.96 0.76 -13.47
N ALA A 176 -12.55 0.46 -12.31
CA ALA A 176 -11.93 0.66 -11.00
C ALA A 176 -11.13 -0.57 -10.53
N PHE A 177 -11.20 -1.70 -11.22
CA PHE A 177 -10.67 -2.98 -10.73
C PHE A 177 -9.18 -2.95 -10.38
N LEU A 178 -8.34 -2.24 -11.14
CA LEU A 178 -6.92 -2.09 -10.78
C LEU A 178 -6.73 -1.35 -9.44
N ALA A 179 -7.55 -0.35 -9.15
CA ALA A 179 -7.51 0.34 -7.86
C ALA A 179 -8.05 -0.55 -6.73
N GLU A 180 -9.06 -1.37 -7.02
CA GLU A 180 -9.59 -2.37 -6.09
C GLU A 180 -8.57 -3.46 -5.77
N LEU A 181 -7.75 -3.89 -6.72
CA LEU A 181 -6.61 -4.79 -6.47
C LEU A 181 -5.55 -4.20 -5.55
N GLY A 182 -5.46 -2.88 -5.45
CA GLY A 182 -4.61 -2.18 -4.48
C GLY A 182 -5.19 -2.11 -3.06
N CYS A 183 -6.38 -2.66 -2.82
CA CYS A 183 -6.98 -2.69 -1.49
C CYS A 183 -6.32 -3.74 -0.59
N PHE A 184 -6.34 -3.48 0.71
CA PHE A 184 -5.65 -4.29 1.72
C PHE A 184 -6.10 -5.76 1.82
N ASN A 185 -7.26 -6.11 1.30
CA ASN A 185 -7.81 -7.46 1.30
C ASN A 185 -7.56 -8.25 -0.01
N MET A 186 -6.99 -7.59 -1.03
CA MET A 186 -6.64 -8.20 -2.32
C MET A 186 -5.16 -8.58 -2.35
N VAL A 187 -4.76 -9.42 -1.40
CA VAL A 187 -3.37 -9.74 -1.10
C VAL A 187 -3.12 -11.25 -1.13
N LEU A 188 -1.84 -11.63 -1.21
CA LEU A 188 -1.39 -13.01 -1.27
C LEU A 188 -1.22 -13.62 0.12
N GLY A 189 -1.83 -14.75 0.37
CA GLY A 189 -1.67 -15.59 1.55
C GLY A 189 -1.22 -17.01 1.18
N ASP A 190 -0.56 -17.69 2.11
CA ASP A 190 -0.10 -19.08 1.97
C ASP A 190 -1.28 -20.03 2.22
N GLN A 191 -1.77 -20.67 1.14
CA GLN A 191 -2.87 -21.62 1.19
C GLN A 191 -2.52 -22.83 2.06
N SER A 192 -1.35 -23.42 1.87
CA SER A 192 -0.95 -24.64 2.56
C SER A 192 -0.84 -24.42 4.06
N TYR A 193 -0.32 -23.27 4.46
CA TYR A 193 -0.26 -22.86 5.85
C TYR A 193 -1.65 -22.62 6.44
N ALA A 194 -2.52 -21.92 5.72
CA ALA A 194 -3.90 -21.68 6.15
C ALA A 194 -4.68 -22.98 6.34
N GLU A 195 -4.53 -23.94 5.45
CA GLU A 195 -5.20 -25.26 5.52
C GLU A 195 -4.61 -26.20 6.58
N SER A 196 -3.42 -25.89 7.12
CA SER A 196 -2.77 -26.69 8.17
C SER A 196 -3.37 -26.50 9.56
N MET A 197 -4.24 -25.51 9.75
CA MET A 197 -4.82 -25.12 11.02
C MET A 197 -6.30 -24.79 10.91
N SER A 198 -6.94 -24.43 12.05
CA SER A 198 -8.30 -23.92 12.03
C SER A 198 -8.35 -22.50 11.44
N ASP A 199 -9.46 -22.14 10.81
CA ASP A 199 -9.66 -20.80 10.27
C ASP A 199 -9.49 -19.72 11.37
N GLU A 200 -9.98 -19.97 12.59
CA GLU A 200 -9.82 -19.02 13.72
C GLU A 200 -8.33 -18.79 14.09
N GLU A 201 -7.49 -19.81 13.99
CA GLU A 201 -6.06 -19.69 14.25
C GLU A 201 -5.37 -18.93 13.13
N TYR A 202 -5.71 -19.23 11.88
CA TYR A 202 -5.18 -18.52 10.71
C TYR A 202 -5.52 -17.02 10.74
N LEU A 203 -6.77 -16.65 11.08
CA LEU A 203 -7.17 -15.24 11.18
C LEU A 203 -6.30 -14.42 12.14
N LYS A 204 -5.69 -15.07 13.14
CA LYS A 204 -4.84 -14.42 14.15
C LYS A 204 -3.34 -14.49 13.84
N ASN A 205 -2.93 -15.53 13.12
CA ASN A 205 -1.53 -15.86 12.87
C ASN A 205 -1.25 -16.12 11.38
N PRO A 206 -1.65 -15.23 10.47
CA PRO A 206 -1.44 -15.45 9.05
C PRO A 206 0.03 -15.30 8.68
N VAL A 207 0.36 -15.83 7.50
CA VAL A 207 1.65 -15.72 6.84
C VAL A 207 1.47 -14.98 5.52
N GLY A 208 2.30 -14.01 5.25
CA GLY A 208 2.31 -13.21 4.03
C GLY A 208 3.73 -13.00 3.50
N THR A 209 3.84 -12.23 2.43
CA THR A 209 5.11 -11.93 1.73
C THR A 209 5.70 -10.58 2.14
N GLY A 210 5.01 -9.83 2.97
CA GLY A 210 5.39 -8.47 3.34
C GLY A 210 6.68 -8.36 4.17
N PRO A 211 7.16 -7.13 4.42
CA PRO A 211 8.45 -6.87 5.04
C PRO A 211 8.51 -7.25 6.52
N TYR A 212 7.38 -7.53 7.16
CA TYR A 212 7.29 -7.90 8.56
C TYR A 212 6.54 -9.23 8.75
N MET A 213 6.86 -9.93 9.84
CA MET A 213 6.18 -11.16 10.26
C MET A 213 5.71 -11.05 11.71
N LEU A 214 4.69 -11.81 12.05
CA LEU A 214 4.27 -12.01 13.44
C LEU A 214 5.32 -12.87 14.19
N LYS A 215 5.47 -12.60 15.47
CA LYS A 215 6.32 -13.37 16.38
C LYS A 215 5.55 -13.84 17.59
#